data_116b1d5e158f47c6df32357d08e1b193
#
_entry.id   116b1d5e158f47c6df32357d08e1b193
#
_cell.length_a   1.000
_cell.length_b   1.000
_cell.length_c   1.000
_cell.angle_alpha   90.00
_cell.angle_beta   90.00
_cell.angle_gamma   90.00
#
_symmetry.space_group_name_H-M   'P 1'
#
loop_
_entity.id
_entity.type
_entity.pdbx_description
1 polymer ?
#
loop_
_entity_poly.entity_id
_entity_poly.type
_entity_poly.pdbx_seq_one_letter_code
_entity_poly.pdbx_strand_id
1 'polypeptide(L)'
;ANKRMNVGIDLIENNDKVYQAFSFMNQAMYLQRSITAFSKDYGRGIPCSLRDYMKDIPEKGRKKDHSEWRPFQIAFILLNLYGIIDGESSEREIVDLLYFPTGGGKTEAYLGLIAFTIAYRRLTAADELEYEKDGGVTVFLRYTLRLLTTQQRDRLMRLIIAMESLREKNPDLYGKERISIGFWVGGNVTPNKFSDYSETDKYKKDEFTRKLTKQIIRCPYCGKPISKSNYEINKKEMTVKIHCTDPSCMFSKRSGRTMPVYLVDEEIYAKCPTVIISTVDKFARLPWSE
;
A
#
# COMPACT_ATOMS: atom_id res chain seq x y z
N ALA A 1 26.75 -9.41 -3.56
CA ALA A 1 25.47 -9.49 -4.27
C ALA A 1 25.09 -10.92 -4.65
N ASN A 2 25.90 -11.64 -5.49
CA ASN A 2 25.54 -12.99 -5.96
C ASN A 2 25.26 -14.00 -4.83
N LYS A 3 26.11 -14.03 -3.78
CA LYS A 3 25.88 -14.92 -2.63
C LYS A 3 24.53 -14.67 -1.97
N ARG A 4 24.16 -13.40 -1.73
CA ARG A 4 22.87 -13.03 -1.13
C ARG A 4 21.68 -13.39 -2.02
N MET A 5 21.80 -13.19 -3.35
CA MET A 5 20.75 -13.58 -4.29
C MET A 5 20.52 -15.10 -4.29
N ASN A 6 21.62 -15.90 -4.28
CA ASN A 6 21.51 -17.36 -4.22
C ASN A 6 20.82 -17.81 -2.92
N VAL A 7 21.18 -17.22 -1.77
CA VAL A 7 20.47 -17.48 -0.51
C VAL A 7 18.97 -17.14 -0.64
N GLY A 8 18.62 -16.03 -1.29
CA GLY A 8 17.22 -15.68 -1.53
C GLY A 8 16.49 -16.69 -2.43
N ILE A 9 17.16 -17.26 -3.42
CA ILE A 9 16.62 -18.33 -4.28
C ILE A 9 16.41 -19.61 -3.45
N ASP A 10 17.47 -20.04 -2.73
CA ASP A 10 17.42 -21.23 -1.89
C ASP A 10 16.27 -21.16 -0.86
N LEU A 11 16.04 -19.98 -0.28
CA LEU A 11 14.93 -19.74 0.65
C LEU A 11 13.56 -19.91 -0.03
N ILE A 12 13.39 -19.42 -1.27
CA ILE A 12 12.14 -19.58 -2.02
C ILE A 12 11.92 -21.07 -2.35
N GLU A 13 12.95 -21.80 -2.71
CA GLU A 13 12.86 -23.20 -3.11
C GLU A 13 12.63 -24.15 -1.92
N ASN A 14 13.16 -23.83 -0.74
CA ASN A 14 13.19 -24.75 0.41
C ASN A 14 12.31 -24.32 1.59
N ASN A 15 11.56 -23.23 1.48
CA ASN A 15 10.67 -22.76 2.55
C ASN A 15 9.30 -22.40 1.99
N ASP A 16 8.28 -23.20 2.34
CA ASP A 16 6.91 -23.06 1.86
C ASP A 16 6.30 -21.68 2.16
N LYS A 17 6.56 -21.09 3.33
CA LYS A 17 6.05 -19.77 3.69
C LYS A 17 6.70 -18.66 2.87
N VAL A 18 7.99 -18.80 2.60
CA VAL A 18 8.74 -17.87 1.72
C VAL A 18 8.22 -17.98 0.30
N TYR A 19 7.99 -19.19 -0.21
CA TYR A 19 7.39 -19.42 -1.53
C TYR A 19 5.98 -18.82 -1.62
N GLN A 20 5.15 -19.04 -0.61
CA GLN A 20 3.79 -18.47 -0.55
C GLN A 20 3.81 -16.94 -0.52
N ALA A 21 4.71 -16.33 0.27
CA ALA A 21 4.87 -14.87 0.31
C ALA A 21 5.36 -14.32 -1.03
N PHE A 22 6.28 -15.00 -1.69
CA PHE A 22 6.78 -14.64 -3.00
C PHE A 22 5.70 -14.76 -4.08
N SER A 23 4.89 -15.82 -4.02
CA SER A 23 3.72 -15.98 -4.90
C SER A 23 2.67 -14.89 -4.68
N PHE A 24 2.37 -14.56 -3.43
CA PHE A 24 1.45 -13.46 -3.08
C PHE A 24 1.96 -12.12 -3.61
N MET A 25 3.25 -11.83 -3.45
CA MET A 25 3.90 -10.63 -4.00
C MET A 25 3.65 -10.52 -5.50
N ASN A 26 3.92 -11.59 -6.25
CA ASN A 26 3.73 -11.59 -7.70
C ASN A 26 2.26 -11.37 -8.09
N GLN A 27 1.32 -12.02 -7.40
CA GLN A 27 -0.12 -11.82 -7.62
C GLN A 27 -0.56 -10.39 -7.30
N ALA A 28 -0.07 -9.81 -6.19
CA ALA A 28 -0.37 -8.46 -5.78
C ALA A 28 0.15 -7.42 -6.79
N MET A 29 1.38 -7.61 -7.29
CA MET A 29 1.98 -6.73 -8.29
C MET A 29 1.28 -6.83 -9.64
N TYR A 30 0.88 -8.03 -10.05
CA TYR A 30 0.09 -8.23 -11.26
C TYR A 30 -1.27 -7.53 -11.15
N LEU A 31 -1.98 -7.71 -10.04
CA LEU A 31 -3.28 -7.08 -9.80
C LEU A 31 -3.15 -5.55 -9.69
N GLN A 32 -2.14 -5.04 -9.01
CA GLN A 32 -1.83 -3.62 -8.90
C GLN A 32 -1.65 -2.97 -10.28
N ARG A 33 -0.94 -3.66 -11.18
CA ARG A 33 -0.73 -3.22 -12.56
C ARG A 33 -2.04 -3.21 -13.35
N SER A 34 -2.82 -4.29 -13.24
CA SER A 34 -4.13 -4.40 -13.88
C SER A 34 -5.08 -3.28 -13.42
N ILE A 35 -5.13 -3.01 -12.11
CA ILE A 35 -5.88 -1.87 -11.54
C ILE A 35 -5.37 -0.54 -12.12
N THR A 36 -4.05 -0.39 -12.31
CA THR A 36 -3.48 0.84 -12.87
C THR A 36 -3.96 1.09 -14.30
N ALA A 37 -3.94 0.09 -15.14
CA ALA A 37 -4.43 0.18 -16.52
C ALA A 37 -5.96 0.41 -16.55
N PHE A 38 -6.72 -0.39 -15.82
CA PHE A 38 -8.16 -0.24 -15.67
C PHE A 38 -8.55 1.16 -15.19
N SER A 39 -7.94 1.65 -14.10
CA SER A 39 -8.29 2.96 -13.54
C SER A 39 -8.02 4.12 -14.49
N LYS A 40 -7.01 3.99 -15.35
CA LYS A 40 -6.67 5.00 -16.36
C LYS A 40 -7.76 5.11 -17.43
N ASP A 41 -8.20 3.98 -17.96
CA ASP A 41 -9.13 3.95 -19.07
C ASP A 41 -10.58 4.16 -18.59
N TYR A 42 -11.01 3.43 -17.57
CA TYR A 42 -12.32 3.60 -16.97
C TYR A 42 -12.54 5.01 -16.39
N GLY A 43 -11.52 5.58 -15.76
CA GLY A 43 -11.53 6.95 -15.26
C GLY A 43 -11.72 8.01 -16.35
N ARG A 44 -11.33 7.71 -17.60
CA ARG A 44 -11.55 8.54 -18.78
C ARG A 44 -12.92 8.33 -19.44
N GLY A 45 -13.70 7.38 -18.95
CA GLY A 45 -15.02 7.06 -19.49
C GLY A 45 -15.00 5.96 -20.57
N ILE A 46 -13.88 5.26 -20.77
CA ILE A 46 -13.81 4.12 -21.68
C ILE A 46 -14.52 2.94 -21.01
N PRO A 47 -15.56 2.35 -21.62
CA PRO A 47 -16.25 1.19 -21.09
C PRO A 47 -15.31 -0.02 -21.03
N CYS A 48 -14.95 -0.45 -19.82
CA CYS A 48 -14.08 -1.59 -19.57
C CYS A 48 -14.31 -2.13 -18.17
N SER A 49 -13.86 -3.35 -17.91
CA SER A 49 -13.87 -4.00 -16.59
C SER A 49 -12.44 -4.35 -16.19
N LEU A 50 -12.18 -4.54 -14.88
CA LEU A 50 -10.87 -5.00 -14.43
C LEU A 50 -10.48 -6.36 -15.07
N ARG A 51 -11.45 -7.22 -15.33
CA ARG A 51 -11.21 -8.53 -15.98
C ARG A 51 -10.57 -8.39 -17.36
N ASP A 52 -10.83 -7.31 -18.08
CA ASP A 52 -10.27 -7.09 -19.42
C ASP A 52 -8.76 -6.87 -19.38
N TYR A 53 -8.23 -6.40 -18.22
CA TYR A 53 -6.81 -6.19 -17.97
C TYR A 53 -6.13 -7.36 -17.24
N MET A 54 -6.90 -8.34 -16.78
CA MET A 54 -6.40 -9.55 -16.12
C MET A 54 -6.29 -10.76 -17.06
N LYS A 55 -6.73 -10.63 -18.30
CA LYS A 55 -6.81 -11.76 -19.25
C LYS A 55 -5.50 -12.11 -19.95
N ASP A 56 -4.48 -11.30 -19.81
CA ASP A 56 -3.23 -11.49 -20.53
C ASP A 56 -2.19 -12.27 -19.74
N ILE A 57 -2.36 -13.61 -19.71
CA ILE A 57 -1.18 -14.50 -19.75
C ILE A 57 -0.73 -14.46 -21.21
N PRO A 58 0.51 -14.07 -21.52
CA PRO A 58 0.93 -13.90 -22.92
C PRO A 58 0.82 -15.21 -23.67
N GLU A 59 -0.07 -15.30 -24.64
CA GLU A 59 0.09 -16.26 -25.73
C GLU A 59 1.37 -15.92 -26.48
N LYS A 60 2.21 -16.94 -26.75
CA LYS A 60 3.46 -16.80 -27.54
C LYS A 60 3.19 -15.95 -28.77
N GLY A 61 3.76 -14.75 -28.86
CA GLY A 61 3.74 -13.89 -30.04
C GLY A 61 3.15 -12.49 -29.90
N ARG A 62 2.52 -12.13 -28.77
CA ARG A 62 2.11 -10.73 -28.51
C ARG A 62 3.30 -9.88 -28.05
N LYS A 63 3.28 -8.58 -28.41
CA LYS A 63 4.26 -7.57 -27.98
C LYS A 63 4.56 -7.78 -26.49
N LYS A 64 5.88 -7.82 -26.12
CA LYS A 64 6.36 -7.96 -24.75
C LYS A 64 5.47 -7.19 -23.79
N ASP A 65 4.63 -7.92 -23.08
CA ASP A 65 3.85 -7.35 -22.02
C ASP A 65 4.85 -7.00 -20.90
N HIS A 66 4.73 -5.79 -20.35
CA HIS A 66 5.57 -5.31 -19.26
C HIS A 66 5.21 -5.96 -17.90
N SER A 67 4.66 -7.17 -17.90
CA SER A 67 4.30 -7.95 -16.70
C SER A 67 5.46 -8.74 -16.11
N GLU A 68 6.62 -8.69 -16.72
CA GLU A 68 7.83 -9.33 -16.23
C GLU A 68 8.65 -8.41 -15.34
N TRP A 69 9.27 -8.99 -14.33
CA TRP A 69 10.28 -8.28 -13.54
C TRP A 69 11.51 -7.98 -14.40
N ARG A 70 11.99 -6.76 -14.33
CA ARG A 70 13.30 -6.44 -14.89
C ARG A 70 14.38 -7.12 -14.04
N PRO A 71 15.51 -7.55 -14.64
CA PRO A 71 16.58 -8.27 -13.91
C PRO A 71 17.01 -7.57 -12.61
N PHE A 72 17.19 -6.25 -12.62
CA PHE A 72 17.60 -5.52 -11.43
C PHE A 72 16.51 -5.46 -10.34
N GLN A 73 15.24 -5.52 -10.71
CA GLN A 73 14.11 -5.48 -9.76
C GLN A 73 14.07 -6.79 -8.98
N ILE A 74 14.09 -7.93 -9.69
CA ILE A 74 14.09 -9.24 -9.04
C ILE A 74 15.38 -9.46 -8.25
N ALA A 75 16.54 -9.04 -8.77
CA ALA A 75 17.80 -9.11 -8.06
C ALA A 75 17.77 -8.33 -6.73
N PHE A 76 17.19 -7.12 -6.73
CA PHE A 76 17.02 -6.33 -5.51
C PHE A 76 16.09 -7.02 -4.50
N ILE A 77 15.01 -7.63 -4.96
CA ILE A 77 14.09 -8.38 -4.09
C ILE A 77 14.85 -9.56 -3.47
N LEU A 78 15.50 -10.40 -4.27
CA LEU A 78 16.23 -11.58 -3.81
C LEU A 78 17.34 -11.25 -2.81
N LEU A 79 18.05 -10.13 -3.02
CA LEU A 79 19.09 -9.64 -2.11
C LEU A 79 18.59 -9.38 -0.70
N ASN A 80 17.32 -8.94 -0.57
CA ASN A 80 16.76 -8.50 0.70
C ASN A 80 15.97 -9.58 1.45
N LEU A 81 15.70 -10.74 0.83
CA LEU A 81 14.86 -11.78 1.42
C LEU A 81 15.41 -12.30 2.74
N TYR A 82 16.71 -12.63 2.78
CA TYR A 82 17.29 -13.23 3.98
C TYR A 82 17.21 -12.31 5.19
N GLY A 83 17.56 -11.03 5.05
CA GLY A 83 17.46 -10.07 6.14
C GLY A 83 16.01 -9.76 6.58
N ILE A 84 14.99 -10.05 5.76
CA ILE A 84 13.59 -9.94 6.14
C ILE A 84 13.10 -11.19 6.88
N ILE A 85 13.57 -12.36 6.45
CA ILE A 85 13.12 -13.67 6.93
C ILE A 85 13.77 -14.02 8.27
N ASP A 86 15.07 -13.78 8.39
CA ASP A 86 15.85 -14.08 9.60
C ASP A 86 16.03 -12.80 10.43
N GLY A 87 15.32 -12.74 11.57
CA GLY A 87 15.37 -11.61 12.50
C GLY A 87 16.73 -11.35 13.13
N GLU A 88 17.58 -12.39 13.22
CA GLU A 88 18.92 -12.34 13.83
C GLU A 88 20.04 -12.15 12.79
N SER A 89 19.70 -12.08 11.52
CA SER A 89 20.68 -11.95 10.45
C SER A 89 21.44 -10.63 10.51
N SER A 90 22.77 -10.70 10.42
CA SER A 90 23.64 -9.52 10.26
C SER A 90 23.35 -8.71 8.99
N GLU A 91 22.65 -9.28 8.01
CA GLU A 91 22.22 -8.56 6.80
C GLU A 91 21.21 -7.46 7.11
N ARG A 92 20.54 -7.49 8.27
CA ARG A 92 19.66 -6.41 8.73
C ARG A 92 20.38 -5.11 9.05
N GLU A 93 21.68 -5.16 9.29
CA GLU A 93 22.53 -3.98 9.49
C GLU A 93 22.99 -3.36 8.15
N ILE A 94 22.74 -4.04 7.03
CA ILE A 94 23.13 -3.58 5.69
C ILE A 94 22.07 -2.64 5.13
N VAL A 95 22.50 -1.47 4.67
CA VAL A 95 21.66 -0.55 3.91
C VAL A 95 21.90 -0.77 2.42
N ASP A 96 20.93 -1.36 1.73
CA ASP A 96 20.99 -1.59 0.29
C ASP A 96 20.57 -0.35 -0.49
N LEU A 97 21.44 0.15 -1.36
CA LEU A 97 21.17 1.29 -2.24
C LEU A 97 20.79 0.80 -3.64
N LEU A 98 19.53 1.00 -4.03
CA LEU A 98 19.09 0.76 -5.40
C LEU A 98 19.37 1.99 -6.27
N TYR A 99 20.54 1.99 -6.91
CA TYR A 99 20.94 3.03 -7.84
C TYR A 99 20.60 2.64 -9.28
N PHE A 100 19.65 3.34 -9.89
CA PHE A 100 19.22 3.13 -11.28
C PHE A 100 18.65 4.43 -11.85
N PRO A 101 18.74 4.69 -13.17
CA PRO A 101 18.22 5.91 -13.78
C PRO A 101 16.76 6.19 -13.44
N THR A 102 16.38 7.46 -13.40
CA THR A 102 14.99 7.88 -13.17
C THR A 102 14.09 7.34 -14.28
N GLY A 103 12.91 6.83 -13.92
CA GLY A 103 12.01 6.15 -14.88
C GLY A 103 12.35 4.67 -15.13
N GLY A 104 13.45 4.14 -14.59
CA GLY A 104 13.88 2.76 -14.78
C GLY A 104 13.01 1.68 -14.09
N GLY A 105 12.03 2.06 -13.26
CA GLY A 105 11.14 1.10 -12.57
C GLY A 105 11.61 0.71 -11.16
N LYS A 106 12.38 1.55 -10.47
CA LYS A 106 12.79 1.33 -9.07
C LYS A 106 11.59 1.14 -8.13
N THR A 107 10.52 1.89 -8.37
CA THR A 107 9.31 1.84 -7.54
C THR A 107 8.70 0.45 -7.50
N GLU A 108 8.68 -0.26 -8.62
CA GLU A 108 8.15 -1.62 -8.70
C GLU A 108 8.94 -2.60 -7.80
N ALA A 109 10.28 -2.46 -7.73
CA ALA A 109 11.10 -3.28 -6.84
C ALA A 109 10.74 -3.04 -5.35
N TYR A 110 10.56 -1.79 -4.95
CA TYR A 110 10.12 -1.46 -3.58
C TYR A 110 8.71 -1.99 -3.29
N LEU A 111 7.78 -1.81 -4.24
CA LEU A 111 6.41 -2.30 -4.08
C LEU A 111 6.36 -3.81 -3.96
N GLY A 112 7.17 -4.52 -4.75
CA GLY A 112 7.32 -5.97 -4.62
C GLY A 112 7.83 -6.37 -3.24
N LEU A 113 8.92 -5.74 -2.77
CA LEU A 113 9.50 -6.03 -1.47
C LEU A 113 8.50 -5.75 -0.32
N ILE A 114 7.72 -4.66 -0.41
CA ILE A 114 6.65 -4.34 0.54
C ILE A 114 5.60 -5.47 0.57
N ALA A 115 5.15 -5.91 -0.60
CA ALA A 115 4.15 -6.97 -0.69
C ALA A 115 4.65 -8.30 -0.13
N PHE A 116 5.90 -8.65 -0.42
CA PHE A 116 6.56 -9.84 0.16
C PHE A 116 6.62 -9.75 1.68
N THR A 117 7.15 -8.64 2.21
CA THR A 117 7.34 -8.46 3.67
C THR A 117 6.01 -8.55 4.43
N ILE A 118 4.94 -7.94 3.91
CA ILE A 118 3.61 -7.99 4.52
C ILE A 118 3.07 -9.42 4.49
N ALA A 119 3.18 -10.10 3.35
CA ALA A 119 2.70 -11.46 3.21
C ALA A 119 3.47 -12.43 4.12
N TYR A 120 4.80 -12.35 4.13
CA TYR A 120 5.64 -13.21 4.95
C TYR A 120 5.36 -13.02 6.45
N ARG A 121 5.31 -11.77 6.92
CA ARG A 121 4.95 -11.48 8.32
C ARG A 121 3.63 -12.11 8.71
N ARG A 122 2.61 -12.05 7.84
CA ARG A 122 1.28 -12.59 8.12
C ARG A 122 1.25 -14.12 8.07
N LEU A 123 1.97 -14.74 7.16
CA LEU A 123 2.09 -16.20 7.07
C LEU A 123 2.83 -16.81 8.26
N THR A 124 3.76 -16.08 8.86
CA THR A 124 4.51 -16.53 10.05
C THR A 124 3.82 -16.19 11.36
N ALA A 125 2.80 -15.32 11.33
CA ALA A 125 2.06 -14.89 12.52
C ALA A 125 1.35 -16.03 13.26
N ALA A 126 0.88 -17.03 12.52
CA ALA A 126 0.13 -18.16 13.08
C ALA A 126 0.98 -19.06 14.00
N ASP A 127 2.30 -19.00 13.93
CA ASP A 127 3.20 -19.90 14.67
C ASP A 127 3.65 -19.34 16.03
N GLU A 128 3.43 -18.06 16.29
CA GLU A 128 3.85 -17.40 17.53
C GLU A 128 2.66 -16.81 18.29
N LEU A 129 2.36 -17.41 19.41
CA LEU A 129 1.20 -17.09 20.28
C LEU A 129 1.29 -15.73 21.00
N GLU A 130 2.42 -15.01 20.92
CA GLU A 130 2.67 -13.84 21.78
C GLU A 130 2.22 -12.49 21.21
N TYR A 131 1.96 -12.36 19.89
CA TYR A 131 1.59 -11.06 19.29
C TYR A 131 0.53 -11.25 18.21
N GLU A 132 -0.45 -10.32 18.14
CA GLU A 132 -1.38 -10.20 17.01
C GLU A 132 -0.60 -9.75 15.76
N LYS A 133 0.09 -10.67 15.10
CA LYS A 133 1.01 -10.38 13.99
C LYS A 133 0.33 -10.01 12.68
N ASP A 134 -0.97 -10.27 12.55
CA ASP A 134 -1.73 -9.87 11.38
C ASP A 134 -2.07 -8.36 11.37
N GLY A 135 -1.98 -7.68 12.53
CA GLY A 135 -2.15 -6.24 12.68
C GLY A 135 -0.83 -5.46 12.78
N GLY A 136 -0.95 -4.14 12.96
CA GLY A 136 0.14 -3.23 13.21
C GLY A 136 1.03 -2.88 12.00
N VAL A 137 1.96 -1.96 12.23
CA VAL A 137 2.81 -1.39 11.18
C VAL A 137 3.89 -2.39 10.77
N THR A 138 3.93 -2.70 9.48
CA THR A 138 4.97 -3.57 8.88
C THR A 138 6.01 -2.76 8.13
N VAL A 139 5.60 -1.68 7.46
CA VAL A 139 6.49 -0.92 6.57
C VAL A 139 6.37 0.58 6.81
N PHE A 140 7.52 1.24 6.96
CA PHE A 140 7.63 2.68 6.91
C PHE A 140 8.29 3.13 5.59
N LEU A 141 7.58 3.97 4.83
CA LEU A 141 8.12 4.64 3.66
C LEU A 141 8.40 6.11 3.99
N ARG A 142 9.67 6.48 3.99
CA ARG A 142 10.10 7.86 4.27
C ARG A 142 10.40 8.60 2.98
N TYR A 143 9.72 9.72 2.79
CA TYR A 143 9.93 10.63 1.67
C TYR A 143 10.22 12.04 2.16
N THR A 144 10.94 12.83 1.36
CA THR A 144 10.81 14.28 1.47
C THR A 144 9.46 14.67 0.89
N LEU A 145 8.82 15.71 1.43
CA LEU A 145 7.49 16.15 0.98
C LEU A 145 7.44 16.42 -0.53
N ARG A 146 8.54 16.92 -1.12
CA ARG A 146 8.66 17.17 -2.56
C ARG A 146 8.66 15.90 -3.41
N LEU A 147 9.18 14.80 -2.87
CA LEU A 147 9.30 13.53 -3.60
C LEU A 147 8.05 12.66 -3.48
N LEU A 148 7.18 12.95 -2.52
CA LEU A 148 5.90 12.25 -2.36
C LEU A 148 4.87 12.77 -3.36
N THR A 149 5.00 12.37 -4.61
CA THR A 149 4.07 12.76 -5.68
C THR A 149 2.74 12.01 -5.58
N THR A 150 1.69 12.57 -6.19
CA THR A 150 0.38 11.91 -6.31
C THR A 150 0.52 10.53 -6.98
N GLN A 151 1.38 10.42 -8.00
CA GLN A 151 1.61 9.14 -8.69
C GLN A 151 2.16 8.05 -7.77
N GLN A 152 3.08 8.37 -6.87
CA GLN A 152 3.64 7.40 -5.92
C GLN A 152 2.60 6.96 -4.89
N ARG A 153 1.82 7.91 -4.37
CA ARG A 153 0.68 7.60 -3.48
C ARG A 153 -0.33 6.69 -4.16
N ASP A 154 -0.71 7.01 -5.39
CA ASP A 154 -1.68 6.21 -6.15
C ASP A 154 -1.18 4.79 -6.42
N ARG A 155 0.10 4.63 -6.79
CA ARG A 155 0.71 3.31 -7.00
C ARG A 155 0.67 2.46 -5.74
N LEU A 156 1.06 3.05 -4.61
CA LEU A 156 1.07 2.34 -3.34
C LEU A 156 -0.36 2.02 -2.87
N MET A 157 -1.31 2.95 -3.00
CA MET A 157 -2.72 2.68 -2.69
C MET A 157 -3.28 1.53 -3.54
N ARG A 158 -2.93 1.45 -4.83
CA ARG A 158 -3.34 0.33 -5.69
C ARG A 158 -2.72 -0.99 -5.25
N LEU A 159 -1.47 -0.98 -4.77
CA LEU A 159 -0.86 -2.17 -4.19
C LEU A 159 -1.60 -2.61 -2.92
N ILE A 160 -1.90 -1.67 -2.02
CA ILE A 160 -2.68 -1.96 -0.80
C ILE A 160 -4.04 -2.56 -1.16
N ILE A 161 -4.75 -1.99 -2.14
CA ILE A 161 -6.04 -2.51 -2.62
C ILE A 161 -5.88 -3.93 -3.22
N ALA A 162 -4.82 -4.17 -3.97
CA ALA A 162 -4.54 -5.48 -4.55
C ALA A 162 -4.27 -6.52 -3.46
N MET A 163 -3.40 -6.20 -2.50
CA MET A 163 -3.09 -7.09 -1.38
C MET A 163 -4.32 -7.36 -0.50
N GLU A 164 -5.10 -6.33 -0.19
CA GLU A 164 -6.33 -6.50 0.60
C GLU A 164 -7.34 -7.40 -0.12
N SER A 165 -7.49 -7.24 -1.44
CA SER A 165 -8.35 -8.11 -2.23
C SER A 165 -7.89 -9.58 -2.26
N LEU A 166 -6.59 -9.85 -2.16
CA LEU A 166 -6.03 -11.19 -2.04
C LEU A 166 -6.20 -11.75 -0.63
N ARG A 167 -5.97 -10.92 0.41
CA ARG A 167 -6.18 -11.28 1.81
C ARG A 167 -7.63 -11.69 2.08
N GLU A 168 -8.60 -10.89 1.63
CA GLU A 168 -10.02 -11.18 1.81
C GLU A 168 -10.46 -12.53 1.23
N LYS A 169 -9.76 -13.03 0.22
CA LYS A 169 -10.02 -14.36 -0.35
C LYS A 169 -9.43 -15.49 0.48
N ASN A 170 -8.40 -15.20 1.27
CA ASN A 170 -7.66 -16.19 2.06
C ASN A 170 -7.36 -15.63 3.47
N PRO A 171 -8.38 -15.31 4.27
CA PRO A 171 -8.17 -14.68 5.58
C PRO A 171 -7.48 -15.61 6.58
N ASP A 172 -7.63 -16.92 6.43
CA ASP A 172 -6.98 -17.92 7.29
C ASP A 172 -5.46 -17.94 7.07
N LEU A 173 -4.97 -17.58 5.89
CA LEU A 173 -3.54 -17.52 5.59
C LEU A 173 -2.93 -16.13 5.88
N TYR A 174 -3.65 -15.06 5.54
CA TYR A 174 -3.10 -13.71 5.58
C TYR A 174 -3.69 -12.84 6.70
N GLY A 175 -4.36 -13.45 7.68
CA GLY A 175 -4.92 -12.79 8.83
C GLY A 175 -6.25 -12.07 8.58
N LYS A 176 -6.92 -11.67 9.66
CA LYS A 176 -8.23 -11.02 9.64
C LYS A 176 -8.11 -9.50 9.53
N GLU A 177 -7.01 -8.93 10.05
CA GLU A 177 -6.79 -7.49 10.03
C GLU A 177 -6.60 -6.95 8.61
N ARG A 178 -7.25 -5.83 8.36
CA ARG A 178 -7.23 -5.17 7.05
C ARG A 178 -5.82 -4.69 6.68
N ILE A 179 -5.38 -4.96 5.45
CA ILE A 179 -4.18 -4.34 4.91
C ILE A 179 -4.51 -2.88 4.55
N SER A 180 -3.86 -1.94 5.18
CA SER A 180 -4.17 -0.51 5.08
C SER A 180 -2.93 0.38 5.06
N ILE A 181 -3.13 1.66 4.71
CA ILE A 181 -2.07 2.65 4.62
C ILE A 181 -2.41 3.93 5.38
N GLY A 182 -1.44 4.50 6.07
CA GLY A 182 -1.52 5.81 6.68
C GLY A 182 -0.65 6.86 5.97
N PHE A 183 -1.18 8.07 5.75
CA PHE A 183 -0.42 9.20 5.22
C PHE A 183 -0.06 10.15 6.36
N TRP A 184 1.09 9.94 6.94
CA TRP A 184 1.62 10.69 8.09
C TRP A 184 2.62 11.76 7.62
N VAL A 185 2.10 12.84 7.01
CA VAL A 185 2.89 13.77 6.19
C VAL A 185 2.93 15.23 6.71
N GLY A 186 2.40 15.49 7.88
CA GLY A 186 2.47 16.78 8.56
C GLY A 186 1.24 17.66 8.45
N GLY A 187 0.98 18.45 9.50
CA GLY A 187 -0.25 19.18 9.74
C GLY A 187 -0.64 20.24 8.69
N ASN A 188 0.29 20.66 7.86
CA ASN A 188 -0.01 21.54 6.72
C ASN A 188 -0.63 20.77 5.54
N VAL A 189 -0.44 19.45 5.48
CA VAL A 189 -0.85 18.57 4.37
C VAL A 189 -2.05 17.72 4.77
N THR A 190 -1.98 17.07 5.95
CA THR A 190 -3.06 16.25 6.54
C THR A 190 -3.39 16.76 7.94
N PRO A 191 -4.64 16.61 8.42
CA PRO A 191 -4.99 16.99 9.79
C PRO A 191 -4.24 16.13 10.82
N ASN A 192 -3.87 16.73 11.96
CA ASN A 192 -3.24 15.97 13.05
C ASN A 192 -4.31 15.40 14.01
N LYS A 193 -5.32 16.20 14.36
CA LYS A 193 -6.30 15.87 15.41
C LYS A 193 -7.72 16.08 14.94
N PHE A 194 -8.65 15.25 15.43
CA PHE A 194 -10.09 15.44 15.21
C PHE A 194 -10.64 16.64 15.98
N SER A 195 -9.95 17.15 16.98
CA SER A 195 -10.29 18.43 17.64
C SER A 195 -10.23 19.63 16.70
N ASP A 196 -9.44 19.55 15.61
CA ASP A 196 -9.34 20.58 14.58
C ASP A 196 -10.61 20.65 13.69
N TYR A 197 -11.45 19.62 13.72
CA TYR A 197 -12.74 19.57 13.03
C TYR A 197 -13.86 20.10 13.91
N SER A 198 -14.76 20.89 13.35
CA SER A 198 -15.99 21.34 14.01
C SER A 198 -17.15 21.33 13.04
N GLU A 199 -18.29 20.79 13.46
CA GLU A 199 -19.51 20.79 12.64
C GLU A 199 -20.16 22.17 12.60
N THR A 200 -20.00 22.95 13.68
CA THR A 200 -20.62 24.28 13.85
C THR A 200 -19.74 25.42 13.33
N ASP A 201 -18.42 25.25 13.36
CA ASP A 201 -17.46 26.22 12.83
C ASP A 201 -17.15 25.88 11.37
N LYS A 202 -17.73 26.66 10.47
CA LYS A 202 -17.58 26.49 9.02
C LYS A 202 -16.12 26.57 8.56
N TYR A 203 -15.31 27.46 9.15
CA TYR A 203 -13.91 27.62 8.76
C TYR A 203 -13.11 26.35 9.10
N LYS A 204 -13.22 25.85 10.33
CA LYS A 204 -12.56 24.63 10.77
C LYS A 204 -13.01 23.41 9.94
N LYS A 205 -14.32 23.31 9.68
CA LYS A 205 -14.88 22.26 8.83
C LYS A 205 -14.28 22.28 7.42
N ASP A 206 -14.26 23.44 6.80
CA ASP A 206 -13.78 23.61 5.42
C ASP A 206 -12.27 23.38 5.33
N GLU A 207 -11.48 23.86 6.29
CA GLU A 207 -10.04 23.65 6.31
C GLU A 207 -9.68 22.16 6.50
N PHE A 208 -10.27 21.51 7.49
CA PHE A 208 -10.07 20.09 7.75
C PHE A 208 -10.41 19.24 6.52
N THR A 209 -11.61 19.46 5.96
CA THR A 209 -12.06 18.72 4.77
C THR A 209 -11.19 19.02 3.56
N ARG A 210 -10.72 20.24 3.39
CA ARG A 210 -9.80 20.63 2.31
C ARG A 210 -8.46 19.88 2.38
N LYS A 211 -7.90 19.72 3.58
CA LYS A 211 -6.66 18.95 3.77
C LYS A 211 -6.88 17.49 3.36
N LEU A 212 -7.97 16.86 3.77
CA LEU A 212 -8.30 15.48 3.40
C LEU A 212 -8.49 15.31 1.90
N THR A 213 -9.32 16.14 1.28
CA THR A 213 -9.71 16.01 -0.13
C THR A 213 -8.58 16.25 -1.12
N LYS A 214 -7.53 16.94 -0.71
CA LYS A 214 -6.31 17.10 -1.51
C LYS A 214 -5.47 15.84 -1.62
N GLN A 215 -5.70 14.85 -0.73
CA GLN A 215 -4.88 13.64 -0.70
C GLN A 215 -5.35 12.61 -1.73
N ILE A 216 -6.67 12.49 -1.93
CA ILE A 216 -7.26 11.53 -2.85
C ILE A 216 -8.24 12.26 -3.76
N ILE A 217 -7.76 12.68 -4.93
CA ILE A 217 -8.52 13.43 -5.91
C ILE A 217 -9.32 12.50 -6.84
N ARG A 218 -8.80 11.29 -7.04
CA ARG A 218 -9.42 10.25 -7.86
C ARG A 218 -9.39 8.92 -7.11
N CYS A 219 -10.41 8.11 -7.34
CA CYS A 219 -10.45 6.77 -6.80
C CYS A 219 -9.24 5.95 -7.31
N PRO A 220 -8.39 5.42 -6.44
CA PRO A 220 -7.22 4.65 -6.87
C PRO A 220 -7.61 3.36 -7.62
N TYR A 221 -8.80 2.82 -7.35
CA TYR A 221 -9.30 1.62 -8.02
C TYR A 221 -9.88 1.90 -9.40
N CYS A 222 -10.83 2.82 -9.53
CA CYS A 222 -11.56 3.02 -10.81
C CYS A 222 -11.24 4.33 -11.53
N GLY A 223 -10.42 5.22 -10.95
CA GLY A 223 -10.00 6.48 -11.57
C GLY A 223 -11.07 7.58 -11.60
N LYS A 224 -12.28 7.35 -11.14
CA LYS A 224 -13.34 8.40 -11.10
C LYS A 224 -12.99 9.47 -10.07
N PRO A 225 -13.39 10.74 -10.29
CA PRO A 225 -13.14 11.83 -9.36
C PRO A 225 -13.75 11.54 -7.98
N ILE A 226 -13.07 11.99 -6.93
CA ILE A 226 -13.57 11.98 -5.54
C ILE A 226 -13.87 13.42 -5.15
N SER A 227 -15.03 13.64 -4.54
CA SER A 227 -15.51 14.95 -4.07
C SER A 227 -15.56 15.00 -2.54
N LYS A 228 -15.83 16.20 -1.99
CA LYS A 228 -15.99 16.39 -0.54
C LYS A 228 -17.07 15.49 0.07
N SER A 229 -18.17 15.26 -0.65
CA SER A 229 -19.29 14.42 -0.19
C SER A 229 -18.95 12.92 -0.07
N ASN A 230 -17.79 12.50 -0.54
CA ASN A 230 -17.32 11.13 -0.44
C ASN A 230 -16.52 10.85 0.85
N TYR A 231 -16.26 11.90 1.64
CA TYR A 231 -15.59 11.81 2.92
C TYR A 231 -16.61 11.88 4.04
N GLU A 232 -16.71 10.84 4.83
CA GLU A 232 -17.55 10.76 6.02
C GLU A 232 -16.64 10.90 7.25
N ILE A 233 -16.75 12.05 7.93
CA ILE A 233 -15.96 12.38 9.10
C ILE A 233 -16.79 12.08 10.34
N ASN A 234 -16.35 11.16 11.19
CA ASN A 234 -16.97 10.88 12.48
C ASN A 234 -16.02 11.29 13.61
N LYS A 235 -16.31 12.45 14.21
CA LYS A 235 -15.49 12.99 15.31
C LYS A 235 -15.56 12.13 16.59
N LYS A 236 -16.72 11.52 16.87
CA LYS A 236 -16.91 10.68 18.07
C LYS A 236 -16.11 9.39 18.00
N GLU A 237 -16.09 8.76 16.84
CA GLU A 237 -15.34 7.54 16.58
C GLU A 237 -13.88 7.82 16.15
N MET A 238 -13.52 9.08 15.96
CA MET A 238 -12.22 9.51 15.43
C MET A 238 -11.85 8.77 14.13
N THR A 239 -12.78 8.76 13.16
CA THR A 239 -12.61 8.05 11.88
C THR A 239 -12.95 8.92 10.69
N VAL A 240 -12.27 8.65 9.56
CA VAL A 240 -12.59 9.20 8.25
C VAL A 240 -12.83 8.05 7.28
N LYS A 241 -14.07 7.88 6.83
CA LYS A 241 -14.42 6.88 5.81
C LYS A 241 -14.44 7.56 4.43
N ILE A 242 -13.79 6.94 3.45
CA ILE A 242 -13.71 7.46 2.09
C ILE A 242 -14.35 6.47 1.13
N HIS A 243 -15.31 6.96 0.35
CA HIS A 243 -16.06 6.18 -0.64
C HIS A 243 -15.80 6.68 -2.07
N CYS A 244 -16.15 5.88 -3.05
CA CYS A 244 -16.12 6.28 -4.46
C CYS A 244 -17.47 6.89 -4.87
N THR A 245 -17.44 7.84 -5.81
CA THR A 245 -18.64 8.41 -6.45
C THR A 245 -19.37 7.42 -7.34
N ASP A 246 -18.63 6.48 -7.96
CA ASP A 246 -19.16 5.52 -8.90
C ASP A 246 -19.90 4.39 -8.19
N PRO A 247 -21.23 4.20 -8.44
CA PRO A 247 -22.02 3.15 -7.80
C PRO A 247 -21.53 1.72 -8.11
N SER A 248 -20.84 1.52 -9.24
CA SER A 248 -20.31 0.23 -9.67
C SER A 248 -18.93 -0.08 -9.09
N CYS A 249 -18.30 0.90 -8.43
CA CYS A 249 -16.99 0.71 -7.83
C CYS A 249 -17.06 -0.13 -6.56
N MET A 250 -16.01 -0.95 -6.33
CA MET A 250 -15.89 -1.74 -5.08
C MET A 250 -15.87 -0.88 -3.82
N PHE A 251 -15.56 0.41 -3.91
CA PHE A 251 -15.56 1.38 -2.80
C PHE A 251 -16.76 2.33 -2.83
N SER A 252 -17.81 1.99 -3.58
CA SER A 252 -19.05 2.77 -3.55
C SER A 252 -19.72 2.70 -2.16
N LYS A 253 -20.52 3.69 -1.83
CA LYS A 253 -21.36 3.63 -0.59
C LYS A 253 -22.26 2.39 -0.56
N ARG A 254 -22.74 1.94 -1.73
CA ARG A 254 -23.58 0.74 -1.85
C ARG A 254 -22.84 -0.56 -1.50
N SER A 255 -21.52 -0.62 -1.73
CA SER A 255 -20.72 -1.81 -1.43
C SER A 255 -20.46 -1.99 0.07
N GLY A 256 -20.68 -0.95 0.89
CA GLY A 256 -20.31 -0.92 2.30
C GLY A 256 -18.79 -0.87 2.56
N ARG A 257 -17.96 -0.91 1.52
CA ARG A 257 -16.50 -0.88 1.63
C ARG A 257 -15.97 0.55 1.60
N THR A 258 -14.98 0.82 2.43
CA THR A 258 -14.24 2.08 2.45
C THR A 258 -12.85 1.90 1.84
N MET A 259 -12.23 2.96 1.36
CA MET A 259 -10.83 2.89 0.93
C MET A 259 -9.93 2.57 2.12
N PRO A 260 -8.89 1.70 1.95
CA PRO A 260 -8.02 1.26 3.04
C PRO A 260 -6.93 2.31 3.36
N VAL A 261 -7.34 3.54 3.69
CA VAL A 261 -6.42 4.66 3.91
C VAL A 261 -6.84 5.50 5.10
N TYR A 262 -5.86 5.92 5.90
CA TYR A 262 -6.01 6.81 7.03
C TYR A 262 -5.22 8.10 6.80
N LEU A 263 -5.85 9.24 7.05
CA LEU A 263 -5.33 10.57 6.71
C LEU A 263 -5.20 11.51 7.91
N VAL A 264 -5.66 11.13 9.08
CA VAL A 264 -5.57 11.92 10.32
C VAL A 264 -4.59 11.23 11.25
N ASP A 265 -3.66 11.96 11.85
CA ASP A 265 -2.61 11.38 12.69
C ASP A 265 -3.19 10.58 13.87
N GLU A 266 -4.20 11.10 14.56
CA GLU A 266 -4.87 10.37 15.66
C GLU A 266 -5.47 9.04 15.18
N GLU A 267 -6.07 9.00 13.98
CA GLU A 267 -6.59 7.76 13.40
C GLU A 267 -5.46 6.79 13.03
N ILE A 268 -4.34 7.30 12.49
CA ILE A 268 -3.16 6.50 12.16
C ILE A 268 -2.58 5.85 13.42
N TYR A 269 -2.47 6.59 14.53
CA TYR A 269 -1.99 6.05 15.81
C TYR A 269 -2.94 4.99 16.37
N ALA A 270 -4.25 5.24 16.32
CA ALA A 270 -5.24 4.30 16.84
C ALA A 270 -5.38 3.02 16.00
N LYS A 271 -5.22 3.12 14.67
CA LYS A 271 -5.43 2.01 13.73
C LYS A 271 -4.16 1.26 13.36
N CYS A 272 -2.98 1.81 13.63
CA CYS A 272 -1.69 1.21 13.31
C CYS A 272 -1.66 0.57 11.90
N PRO A 273 -1.86 1.34 10.81
CA PRO A 273 -1.99 0.79 9.46
C PRO A 273 -0.76 0.00 9.05
N THR A 274 -0.94 -1.04 8.24
CA THR A 274 0.11 -1.95 7.78
C THR A 274 1.30 -1.23 7.13
N VAL A 275 1.02 -0.15 6.39
CA VAL A 275 2.04 0.70 5.76
C VAL A 275 1.85 2.15 6.18
N ILE A 276 2.92 2.81 6.56
CA ILE A 276 2.92 4.25 6.82
C ILE A 276 3.83 4.96 5.82
N ILE A 277 3.26 5.92 5.08
CA ILE A 277 4.05 6.92 4.36
C ILE A 277 4.26 8.10 5.30
N SER A 278 5.51 8.47 5.51
CA SER A 278 5.89 9.55 6.42
C SER A 278 6.88 10.49 5.75
N THR A 279 6.83 11.77 6.16
CA THR A 279 7.94 12.68 5.94
C THR A 279 9.01 12.48 7.00
N VAL A 280 10.28 12.81 6.65
CA VAL A 280 11.42 12.68 7.58
C VAL A 280 11.16 13.45 8.87
N ASP A 281 10.56 14.66 8.78
CA ASP A 281 10.27 15.52 9.93
C ASP A 281 9.30 14.88 10.93
N LYS A 282 8.30 14.18 10.42
CA LYS A 282 7.33 13.47 11.27
C LYS A 282 8.01 12.31 12.01
N PHE A 283 8.86 11.58 11.31
CA PHE A 283 9.59 10.44 11.88
C PHE A 283 10.53 10.88 13.02
N ALA A 284 11.17 12.03 12.85
CA ALA A 284 12.03 12.62 13.89
C ALA A 284 11.26 13.01 15.16
N ARG A 285 9.94 13.17 15.09
CA ARG A 285 9.08 13.50 16.25
C ARG A 285 8.54 12.28 16.99
N LEU A 286 8.72 11.06 16.48
CA LEU A 286 8.23 9.83 17.12
C LEU A 286 8.60 9.71 18.61
N PRO A 287 9.84 10.00 19.04
CA PRO A 287 10.22 9.91 20.45
C PRO A 287 9.54 10.94 21.37
N TRP A 288 8.93 11.98 20.80
CA TRP A 288 8.35 13.11 21.51
C TRP A 288 6.82 13.15 21.45
N SER A 289 6.19 12.17 20.80
CA SER A 289 4.73 12.05 20.74
C SER A 289 4.25 11.18 21.90
N GLU A 290 3.81 11.85 22.98
CA GLU A 290 3.01 11.24 24.04
C GLU A 290 1.55 11.10 23.61
#